data_4ab6958b4a3a3fbf8fc94c8589a2e741
#
_entry.id   4ab6958b4a3a3fbf8fc94c8589a2e741
#
_cell.length_a   1.000
_cell.length_b   1.000
_cell.length_c   1.000
_cell.angle_alpha   90.00
_cell.angle_beta   90.00
_cell.angle_gamma   90.00
#
_symmetry.space_group_name_H-M   'P 1'
#
loop_
_entity.id
_entity.type
_entity.pdbx_description
1 polymer ?
#
loop_
_entity_poly.entity_id
_entity_poly.type
_entity_poly.pdbx_seq_one_letter_code
_entity_poly.pdbx_strand_id
1 'polypeptide(L)'
;MFDDTERRLLSGVLESGKWWFGERVRQFEAEFAAFQGASHAVTCTNGTTAIEMGLKALGVLPGDEVIVPPYSFIATASAVVTLGAVPVFADIRPDTLCLDPADVACKVTPRTRAIIPVHVGGCIADMEAINAVARAHGLRVLEDAAHAWGSQWKGRGAGVLGQCGTFSFQVSKNI
;
A
#
# COMPACT_ATOMS: atom_id res chain seq x y z
N MET A 1 22.27 -6.76 -5.70
CA MET A 1 23.31 -7.72 -6.19
C MET A 1 22.86 -9.10 -5.71
N PHE A 2 22.91 -10.14 -6.53
CA PHE A 2 22.52 -11.50 -6.17
C PHE A 2 23.77 -12.38 -6.00
N ASP A 3 23.66 -13.44 -5.19
CA ASP A 3 24.74 -14.39 -4.93
C ASP A 3 24.30 -15.84 -5.19
N ASP A 4 25.04 -16.80 -4.67
CA ASP A 4 24.71 -18.22 -4.83
C ASP A 4 23.46 -18.67 -4.05
N THR A 5 22.99 -17.87 -3.11
CA THR A 5 21.77 -18.15 -2.36
C THR A 5 20.55 -18.01 -3.27
N GLU A 6 20.43 -16.87 -3.98
CA GLU A 6 19.33 -16.65 -4.91
C GLU A 6 19.37 -17.67 -6.06
N ARG A 7 20.55 -17.98 -6.60
CA ARG A 7 20.70 -19.00 -7.64
C ARG A 7 20.17 -20.37 -7.19
N ARG A 8 20.56 -20.80 -5.99
CA ARG A 8 20.13 -22.07 -5.41
C ARG A 8 18.62 -22.09 -5.17
N LEU A 9 18.06 -20.99 -4.64
CA LEU A 9 16.62 -20.87 -4.40
C LEU A 9 15.81 -20.94 -5.70
N LEU A 10 16.26 -20.23 -6.75
CA LEU A 10 15.61 -20.26 -8.06
C LEU A 10 15.69 -21.64 -8.71
N SER A 11 16.86 -22.29 -8.67
CA SER A 11 17.03 -23.67 -9.17
C SER A 11 16.07 -24.62 -8.45
N GLY A 12 15.95 -24.51 -7.13
CA GLY A 12 15.02 -25.34 -6.36
C GLY A 12 13.57 -25.10 -6.74
N VAL A 13 13.17 -23.87 -7.10
CA VAL A 13 11.81 -23.60 -7.61
C VAL A 13 11.62 -24.28 -8.97
N LEU A 14 12.57 -24.16 -9.90
CA LEU A 14 12.51 -24.80 -11.22
C LEU A 14 12.40 -26.32 -11.09
N GLU A 15 13.22 -26.94 -10.27
CA GLU A 15 13.24 -28.39 -10.05
C GLU A 15 11.96 -28.90 -9.38
N SER A 16 11.31 -28.07 -8.53
CA SER A 16 10.06 -28.45 -7.84
C SER A 16 8.85 -28.60 -8.78
N GLY A 17 8.89 -27.99 -9.96
CA GLY A 17 7.75 -27.92 -10.87
C GLY A 17 6.59 -27.04 -10.36
N LYS A 18 6.73 -26.38 -9.21
CA LYS A 18 5.69 -25.51 -8.60
C LYS A 18 6.03 -24.04 -8.84
N TRP A 19 5.68 -23.55 -10.03
CA TRP A 19 6.12 -22.24 -10.52
C TRP A 19 5.15 -21.08 -10.25
N TRP A 20 4.08 -21.29 -9.49
CA TRP A 20 3.09 -20.25 -9.22
C TRP A 20 2.92 -20.04 -7.72
N PHE A 21 1.94 -20.66 -7.05
CA PHE A 21 1.70 -20.53 -5.62
C PHE A 21 2.35 -21.66 -4.83
N GLY A 22 3.70 -21.60 -4.74
CA GLY A 22 4.52 -22.64 -4.10
C GLY A 22 4.92 -22.30 -2.65
N GLU A 23 5.77 -23.16 -2.10
CA GLU A 23 6.26 -23.03 -0.72
C GLU A 23 7.03 -21.71 -0.48
N ARG A 24 7.80 -21.25 -1.48
CA ARG A 24 8.55 -19.99 -1.36
C ARG A 24 7.65 -18.76 -1.25
N VAL A 25 6.52 -18.78 -1.93
CA VAL A 25 5.53 -17.70 -1.83
C VAL A 25 4.94 -17.67 -0.42
N ARG A 26 4.52 -18.83 0.13
CA ARG A 26 3.98 -18.91 1.48
C ARG A 26 4.99 -18.50 2.56
N GLN A 27 6.23 -18.93 2.40
CA GLN A 27 7.31 -18.54 3.29
C GLN A 27 7.53 -17.02 3.25
N PHE A 28 7.60 -16.44 2.07
CA PHE A 28 7.75 -15.00 1.90
C PHE A 28 6.58 -14.22 2.52
N GLU A 29 5.35 -14.65 2.29
CA GLU A 29 4.16 -14.00 2.87
C GLU A 29 4.21 -14.04 4.42
N ALA A 30 4.59 -15.17 5.00
CA ALA A 30 4.70 -15.30 6.45
C ALA A 30 5.84 -14.41 7.03
N GLU A 31 7.01 -14.45 6.40
CA GLU A 31 8.18 -13.67 6.85
C GLU A 31 7.95 -12.17 6.66
N PHE A 32 7.36 -11.75 5.54
CA PHE A 32 7.06 -10.34 5.29
C PHE A 32 5.98 -9.80 6.21
N ALA A 33 4.93 -10.58 6.49
CA ALA A 33 3.92 -10.22 7.48
C ALA A 33 4.57 -10.01 8.86
N ALA A 34 5.41 -10.94 9.31
CA ALA A 34 6.12 -10.82 10.58
C ALA A 34 7.06 -9.61 10.61
N PHE A 35 7.81 -9.37 9.53
CA PHE A 35 8.73 -8.23 9.40
C PHE A 35 8.01 -6.88 9.54
N GLN A 36 6.84 -6.72 8.93
CA GLN A 36 6.05 -5.48 9.01
C GLN A 36 5.15 -5.41 10.26
N GLY A 37 5.02 -6.51 11.00
CA GLY A 37 4.11 -6.59 12.14
C GLY A 37 2.63 -6.73 11.75
N ALA A 38 2.36 -7.27 10.56
CA ALA A 38 1.03 -7.60 10.07
C ALA A 38 0.61 -9.01 10.46
N SER A 39 -0.70 -9.27 10.54
CA SER A 39 -1.21 -10.63 10.77
C SER A 39 -1.07 -11.53 9.53
N HIS A 40 -1.16 -10.94 8.34
CA HIS A 40 -1.11 -11.63 7.06
C HIS A 40 -0.49 -10.76 5.99
N ALA A 41 0.15 -11.39 5.01
CA ALA A 41 0.52 -10.79 3.74
C ALA A 41 0.04 -11.70 2.60
N VAL A 42 -0.28 -11.10 1.46
CA VAL A 42 -0.71 -11.81 0.25
C VAL A 42 0.08 -11.23 -0.93
N THR A 43 0.71 -12.11 -1.68
CA THR A 43 1.45 -11.73 -2.89
C THR A 43 0.52 -11.59 -4.10
N CYS A 44 0.86 -10.64 -4.96
CA CYS A 44 0.22 -10.46 -6.26
C CYS A 44 1.26 -10.06 -7.32
N THR A 45 0.83 -9.81 -8.54
CA THR A 45 1.72 -9.61 -9.67
C THR A 45 2.57 -8.34 -9.60
N ASN A 46 2.07 -7.27 -8.99
CA ASN A 46 2.75 -5.99 -8.86
C ASN A 46 2.05 -5.06 -7.86
N GLY A 47 2.67 -3.92 -7.52
CA GLY A 47 2.13 -2.95 -6.57
C GLY A 47 0.82 -2.29 -7.03
N THR A 48 0.60 -2.08 -8.32
CA THR A 48 -0.66 -1.53 -8.85
C THR A 48 -1.82 -2.48 -8.56
N THR A 49 -1.64 -3.76 -8.88
CA THR A 49 -2.63 -4.80 -8.57
C THR A 49 -2.83 -4.94 -7.05
N ALA A 50 -1.78 -4.74 -6.24
CA ALA A 50 -1.93 -4.73 -4.79
C ALA A 50 -2.89 -3.63 -4.31
N ILE A 51 -2.77 -2.40 -4.86
CA ILE A 51 -3.69 -1.30 -4.53
C ILE A 51 -5.12 -1.64 -4.97
N GLU A 52 -5.31 -2.15 -6.19
CA GLU A 52 -6.63 -2.58 -6.68
C GLU A 52 -7.27 -3.64 -5.77
N MET A 53 -6.50 -4.66 -5.39
CA MET A 53 -6.95 -5.73 -4.48
C MET A 53 -7.29 -5.17 -3.10
N GLY A 54 -6.44 -4.30 -2.56
CA GLY A 54 -6.67 -3.65 -1.26
C GLY A 54 -7.94 -2.82 -1.25
N LEU A 55 -8.16 -1.97 -2.25
CA LEU A 55 -9.39 -1.18 -2.38
C LEU A 55 -10.64 -2.05 -2.49
N LYS A 56 -10.58 -3.11 -3.30
CA LYS A 56 -11.66 -4.11 -3.40
C LYS A 56 -11.96 -4.77 -2.05
N ALA A 57 -10.91 -5.20 -1.34
CA ALA A 57 -11.05 -5.82 -0.02
C ALA A 57 -11.65 -4.85 1.02
N LEU A 58 -11.39 -3.55 0.89
CA LEU A 58 -11.97 -2.49 1.72
C LEU A 58 -13.40 -2.11 1.30
N GLY A 59 -13.94 -2.71 0.25
CA GLY A 59 -15.33 -2.53 -0.18
C GLY A 59 -15.56 -1.29 -1.04
N VAL A 60 -14.53 -0.76 -1.71
CA VAL A 60 -14.67 0.33 -2.69
C VAL A 60 -15.40 -0.19 -3.93
N LEU A 61 -16.42 0.53 -4.36
CA LEU A 61 -17.30 0.20 -5.48
C LEU A 61 -17.20 1.26 -6.60
N PRO A 62 -17.62 0.92 -7.83
CA PRO A 62 -17.73 1.91 -8.90
C PRO A 62 -18.59 3.12 -8.48
N GLY A 63 -18.10 4.34 -8.76
CA GLY A 63 -18.73 5.60 -8.39
C GLY A 63 -18.36 6.12 -6.99
N ASP A 64 -17.74 5.31 -6.13
CA ASP A 64 -17.17 5.78 -4.88
C ASP A 64 -15.98 6.72 -5.11
N GLU A 65 -15.76 7.63 -4.18
CA GLU A 65 -14.61 8.52 -4.20
C GLU A 65 -13.49 7.98 -3.27
N VAL A 66 -12.25 8.07 -3.76
CA VAL A 66 -11.05 7.70 -2.99
C VAL A 66 -10.10 8.88 -2.98
N ILE A 67 -9.74 9.37 -1.78
CA ILE A 67 -8.81 10.48 -1.64
C ILE A 67 -7.38 9.98 -1.81
N VAL A 68 -6.62 10.64 -2.70
CA VAL A 68 -5.25 10.29 -3.06
C VAL A 68 -4.38 11.54 -3.13
N PRO A 69 -3.04 11.46 -2.92
CA PRO A 69 -2.15 12.60 -3.14
C PRO A 69 -1.88 12.81 -4.64
N PRO A 70 -1.62 14.06 -5.08
CA PRO A 70 -1.16 14.36 -6.44
C PRO A 70 0.31 13.99 -6.68
N TYR A 71 1.11 13.88 -5.63
CA TYR A 71 2.52 13.52 -5.69
C TYR A 71 2.70 12.05 -5.32
N SER A 72 2.73 11.21 -6.33
CA SER A 72 2.93 9.76 -6.23
C SER A 72 3.23 9.17 -7.61
N PHE A 73 3.54 7.87 -7.65
CA PHE A 73 3.48 7.14 -8.91
C PHE A 73 2.04 7.00 -9.36
N ILE A 74 1.81 7.07 -10.67
CA ILE A 74 0.46 7.05 -11.27
C ILE A 74 -0.43 5.89 -10.79
N ALA A 75 0.18 4.78 -10.34
CA ALA A 75 -0.53 3.59 -9.88
C ALA A 75 -1.52 3.89 -8.75
N THR A 76 -1.18 4.81 -7.83
CA THR A 76 -2.05 5.18 -6.71
C THR A 76 -3.41 5.69 -7.19
N ALA A 77 -3.44 6.54 -8.23
CA ALA A 77 -4.69 7.06 -8.79
C ALA A 77 -5.28 6.12 -9.85
N SER A 78 -4.47 5.48 -10.71
CA SER A 78 -4.97 4.62 -11.78
C SER A 78 -5.64 3.36 -11.24
N ALA A 79 -5.20 2.80 -10.11
CA ALA A 79 -5.87 1.68 -9.47
C ALA A 79 -7.30 2.03 -9.03
N VAL A 80 -7.53 3.26 -8.58
CA VAL A 80 -8.88 3.76 -8.26
C VAL A 80 -9.75 3.79 -9.52
N VAL A 81 -9.22 4.35 -10.62
CA VAL A 81 -9.93 4.45 -11.91
C VAL A 81 -10.24 3.05 -12.47
N THR A 82 -9.32 2.10 -12.37
CA THR A 82 -9.52 0.72 -12.85
C THR A 82 -10.72 0.04 -12.17
N LEU A 83 -11.02 0.41 -10.92
CA LEU A 83 -12.19 -0.10 -10.20
C LEU A 83 -13.49 0.65 -10.54
N GLY A 84 -13.46 1.62 -11.46
CA GLY A 84 -14.60 2.50 -11.75
C GLY A 84 -14.88 3.51 -10.65
N ALA A 85 -14.01 3.67 -9.68
CA ALA A 85 -14.08 4.68 -8.64
C ALA A 85 -13.42 6.00 -9.09
N VAL A 86 -13.62 7.06 -8.34
CA VAL A 86 -13.18 8.41 -8.68
C VAL A 86 -12.04 8.84 -7.75
N PRO A 87 -10.81 9.06 -8.26
CA PRO A 87 -9.75 9.63 -7.45
C PRO A 87 -10.03 11.12 -7.17
N VAL A 88 -10.02 11.49 -5.90
CA VAL A 88 -10.13 12.88 -5.43
C VAL A 88 -8.77 13.30 -4.89
N PHE A 89 -8.17 14.30 -5.50
CA PHE A 89 -6.85 14.77 -5.09
C PHE A 89 -6.95 15.71 -3.90
N ALA A 90 -6.23 15.37 -2.82
CA ALA A 90 -5.96 16.25 -1.70
C ALA A 90 -4.48 16.62 -1.70
N ASP A 91 -4.18 17.84 -1.25
CA ASP A 91 -2.83 18.40 -1.31
C ASP A 91 -1.84 17.65 -0.40
N ILE A 92 -0.58 17.95 -0.57
CA ILE A 92 0.53 17.38 0.18
C ILE A 92 1.18 18.43 1.08
N ARG A 93 1.77 18.00 2.16
CA ARG A 93 2.59 18.85 3.02
C ARG A 93 3.94 19.13 2.36
N PRO A 94 4.40 20.39 2.32
CA PRO A 94 5.67 20.75 1.66
C PRO A 94 6.92 20.19 2.36
N ASP A 95 6.82 19.87 3.65
CA ASP A 95 7.93 19.38 4.47
C ASP A 95 8.14 17.86 4.33
N THR A 96 7.08 17.11 4.06
CA THR A 96 7.11 15.63 4.00
C THR A 96 6.79 15.08 2.61
N LEU A 97 6.15 15.88 1.76
CA LEU A 97 5.56 15.49 0.47
C LEU A 97 4.48 14.40 0.60
N CYS A 98 4.07 14.09 1.82
CA CYS A 98 2.98 13.17 2.11
C CYS A 98 1.65 13.93 2.17
N LEU A 99 0.56 13.19 2.05
CA LEU A 99 -0.81 13.70 2.06
C LEU A 99 -1.07 14.60 3.28
N ASP A 100 -1.67 15.79 3.05
CA ASP A 100 -2.04 16.73 4.14
C ASP A 100 -3.38 16.34 4.75
N PRO A 101 -3.42 15.93 6.04
CA PRO A 101 -4.66 15.56 6.71
C PRO A 101 -5.71 16.68 6.75
N ALA A 102 -5.29 17.95 6.75
CA ALA A 102 -6.20 19.08 6.77
C ALA A 102 -6.95 19.20 5.43
N ASP A 103 -6.24 19.06 4.31
CA ASP A 103 -6.88 19.07 2.99
C ASP A 103 -7.70 17.79 2.75
N VAL A 104 -7.24 16.63 3.26
CA VAL A 104 -8.05 15.40 3.26
C VAL A 104 -9.42 15.65 3.89
N ALA A 105 -9.47 16.28 5.07
CA ALA A 105 -10.74 16.57 5.75
C ALA A 105 -11.65 17.48 4.91
N CYS A 106 -11.07 18.46 4.20
CA CYS A 106 -11.83 19.36 3.32
C CYS A 106 -12.40 18.68 2.06
N LYS A 107 -11.80 17.56 1.63
CA LYS A 107 -12.17 16.83 0.40
C LYS A 107 -13.20 15.72 0.64
N VAL A 108 -13.54 15.42 1.90
CA VAL A 108 -14.52 14.38 2.20
C VAL A 108 -15.91 14.78 1.71
N THR A 109 -16.55 13.87 0.99
CA THR A 109 -17.93 13.98 0.53
C THR A 109 -18.76 12.75 0.97
N PRO A 110 -20.07 12.74 0.80
CA PRO A 110 -20.89 11.54 1.08
C PRO A 110 -20.52 10.31 0.23
N ARG A 111 -19.81 10.50 -0.89
CA ARG A 111 -19.31 9.41 -1.75
C ARG A 111 -17.92 8.92 -1.38
N THR A 112 -17.19 9.61 -0.53
CA THR A 112 -15.86 9.20 -0.11
C THR A 112 -15.94 7.88 0.66
N ARG A 113 -15.12 6.91 0.28
CA ARG A 113 -15.04 5.57 0.92
C ARG A 113 -13.67 5.26 1.49
N ALA A 114 -12.62 5.73 0.84
CA ALA A 114 -11.26 5.43 1.27
C ALA A 114 -10.31 6.61 1.11
N ILE A 115 -9.18 6.53 1.82
CA ILE A 115 -8.03 7.42 1.70
C ILE A 115 -6.82 6.53 1.41
N ILE A 116 -5.97 6.95 0.45
CA ILE A 116 -4.69 6.29 0.16
C ILE A 116 -3.56 7.26 0.52
N PRO A 117 -3.06 7.26 1.75
CA PRO A 117 -1.79 7.93 2.05
C PRO A 117 -0.64 7.18 1.37
N VAL A 118 0.29 7.94 0.77
CA VAL A 118 1.52 7.41 0.19
C VAL A 118 2.69 7.79 1.09
N HIS A 119 3.51 6.81 1.44
CA HIS A 119 4.72 7.01 2.26
C HIS A 119 5.91 7.32 1.35
N VAL A 120 5.99 8.58 0.91
CA VAL A 120 6.93 9.02 -0.12
C VAL A 120 8.39 8.86 0.35
N GLY A 121 9.20 8.16 -0.44
CA GLY A 121 10.62 7.95 -0.14
C GLY A 121 10.90 7.29 1.22
N GLY A 122 9.92 6.58 1.79
CA GLY A 122 10.02 5.98 3.13
C GLY A 122 9.61 6.92 4.27
N CYS A 123 9.28 8.19 3.98
CA CYS A 123 8.68 9.09 4.96
C CYS A 123 7.24 8.69 5.23
N ILE A 124 6.93 8.32 6.47
CA ILE A 124 5.56 7.94 6.85
C ILE A 124 4.68 9.19 6.91
N ALA A 125 3.54 9.15 6.22
CA ALA A 125 2.50 10.17 6.32
C ALA A 125 1.99 10.29 7.77
N ASP A 126 1.39 11.42 8.13
CA ASP A 126 0.79 11.60 9.46
C ASP A 126 -0.43 10.69 9.63
N MET A 127 -0.15 9.42 9.92
CA MET A 127 -1.18 8.39 10.04
C MET A 127 -2.12 8.59 11.24
N GLU A 128 -1.68 9.32 12.27
CA GLU A 128 -2.58 9.63 13.40
C GLU A 128 -3.67 10.59 12.97
N ALA A 129 -3.29 11.69 12.29
CA ALA A 129 -4.24 12.67 11.80
C ALA A 129 -5.12 12.11 10.68
N ILE A 130 -4.55 11.37 9.71
CA ILE A 130 -5.32 10.72 8.63
C ILE A 130 -6.32 9.73 9.19
N ASN A 131 -5.92 8.87 10.14
CA ASN A 131 -6.83 7.93 10.79
C ASN A 131 -7.89 8.63 11.65
N ALA A 132 -7.61 9.81 12.21
CA ALA A 132 -8.61 10.61 12.92
C ALA A 132 -9.70 11.09 11.96
N VAL A 133 -9.31 11.63 10.80
CA VAL A 133 -10.27 12.00 9.74
C VAL A 133 -11.07 10.78 9.26
N ALA A 134 -10.39 9.66 9.00
CA ALA A 134 -11.05 8.45 8.54
C ALA A 134 -12.09 7.94 9.54
N ARG A 135 -11.77 7.92 10.84
CA ARG A 135 -12.73 7.51 11.89
C ARG A 135 -13.91 8.46 11.99
N ALA A 136 -13.68 9.78 11.92
CA ALA A 136 -14.74 10.78 12.02
C ALA A 136 -15.79 10.64 10.90
N HIS A 137 -15.38 10.14 9.74
CA HIS A 137 -16.24 10.02 8.55
C HIS A 137 -16.54 8.57 8.12
N GLY A 138 -16.11 7.57 8.91
CA GLY A 138 -16.33 6.15 8.59
C GLY A 138 -15.60 5.66 7.36
N LEU A 139 -14.44 6.28 7.02
CA LEU A 139 -13.65 5.96 5.84
C LEU A 139 -12.65 4.82 6.12
N ARG A 140 -12.20 4.17 5.07
CA ARG A 140 -11.13 3.18 5.08
C ARG A 140 -9.79 3.81 4.73
N VAL A 141 -8.69 3.27 5.26
CA VAL A 141 -7.33 3.73 4.95
C VAL A 141 -6.52 2.56 4.38
N LEU A 142 -6.05 2.74 3.14
CA LEU A 142 -5.12 1.85 2.48
C LEU A 142 -3.79 2.57 2.35
N GLU A 143 -2.73 2.04 2.97
CA GLU A 143 -1.40 2.62 2.87
C GLU A 143 -0.71 2.19 1.56
N ASP A 144 -0.32 3.15 0.72
CA ASP A 144 0.63 2.89 -0.36
C ASP A 144 2.05 3.02 0.21
N ALA A 145 2.59 1.88 0.62
CA ALA A 145 3.91 1.74 1.21
C ALA A 145 4.96 1.22 0.21
N ALA A 146 4.75 1.46 -1.09
CA ALA A 146 5.66 1.00 -2.15
C ALA A 146 7.10 1.51 -2.02
N HIS A 147 7.35 2.55 -1.21
CA HIS A 147 8.67 3.10 -0.91
C HIS A 147 9.08 2.96 0.57
N ALA A 148 8.31 2.24 1.38
CA ALA A 148 8.40 2.34 2.85
C ALA A 148 8.69 0.99 3.54
N TRP A 149 9.50 0.14 2.91
CA TRP A 149 9.91 -1.11 3.51
C TRP A 149 10.75 -0.88 4.76
N GLY A 150 10.37 -1.53 5.85
CA GLY A 150 11.03 -1.37 7.12
C GLY A 150 10.87 0.02 7.77
N SER A 151 10.20 0.96 7.10
CA SER A 151 9.86 2.24 7.72
C SER A 151 8.88 2.03 8.86
N GLN A 152 9.04 2.82 9.93
CA GLN A 152 8.22 2.70 11.12
C GLN A 152 7.70 4.06 11.58
N TRP A 153 6.48 4.08 12.11
CA TRP A 153 5.87 5.19 12.81
C TRP A 153 5.60 4.78 14.25
N LYS A 154 6.32 5.40 15.20
CA LYS A 154 6.19 5.09 16.64
C LYS A 154 6.30 3.58 16.96
N GLY A 155 7.26 2.90 16.33
CA GLY A 155 7.52 1.47 16.52
C GLY A 155 6.57 0.52 15.79
N ARG A 156 5.66 1.02 14.96
CA ARG A 156 4.78 0.22 14.10
C ARG A 156 5.22 0.33 12.64
N GLY A 157 5.27 -0.78 11.93
CA GLY A 157 5.68 -0.82 10.52
C GLY A 157 4.72 -0.05 9.60
N ALA A 158 5.24 0.44 8.48
CA ALA A 158 4.41 0.89 7.37
C ALA A 158 3.50 -0.26 6.90
N GLY A 159 2.30 0.07 6.44
CA GLY A 159 1.31 -0.91 5.96
C GLY A 159 0.45 -1.57 7.04
N VAL A 160 0.72 -1.27 8.35
CA VAL A 160 -0.11 -1.75 9.48
C VAL A 160 -0.67 -0.60 10.32
N LEU A 161 -0.61 0.59 9.80
CA LEU A 161 -1.11 1.80 10.46
C LEU A 161 -2.55 2.11 10.06
N GLY A 162 -2.96 1.72 8.83
CA GLY A 162 -4.32 1.73 8.33
C GLY A 162 -5.01 0.35 8.45
N GLN A 163 -6.04 0.11 7.62
CA GLN A 163 -6.70 -1.20 7.55
C GLN A 163 -5.92 -2.22 6.73
N CYS A 164 -5.19 -1.79 5.70
CA CYS A 164 -4.23 -2.61 4.96
C CYS A 164 -3.16 -1.72 4.34
N GLY A 165 -2.04 -2.35 3.95
CA GLY A 165 -0.95 -1.70 3.24
C GLY A 165 -0.56 -2.46 1.99
N THR A 166 -0.02 -1.74 1.01
CA THR A 166 0.45 -2.29 -0.26
C THR A 166 1.91 -1.95 -0.47
N PHE A 167 2.65 -2.90 -1.01
CA PHE A 167 4.09 -2.79 -1.23
C PHE A 167 4.45 -3.13 -2.67
N SER A 168 5.62 -2.71 -3.10
CA SER A 168 6.14 -3.03 -4.42
C SER A 168 7.55 -3.58 -4.31
N PHE A 169 7.82 -4.68 -5.01
CA PHE A 169 9.12 -5.35 -5.09
C PHE A 169 9.74 -5.17 -6.49
N GLN A 170 9.35 -4.10 -7.17
CA GLN A 170 9.93 -3.73 -8.45
C GLN A 170 11.39 -3.32 -8.25
N VAL A 171 12.28 -3.66 -9.19
CA VAL A 171 13.74 -3.55 -9.08
C VAL A 171 14.29 -2.16 -8.70
N SER A 172 13.53 -1.07 -8.93
CA SER A 172 13.96 0.27 -8.54
C SER A 172 13.51 0.69 -7.13
N LYS A 173 12.80 -0.18 -6.41
CA LYS A 173 12.40 0.10 -5.02
C LYS A 173 13.58 -0.15 -4.07
N ASN A 174 13.44 0.33 -2.84
CA ASN A 174 14.51 0.30 -1.81
C ASN A 174 14.72 -1.12 -1.24
N ILE A 175 15.07 -2.07 -2.09
CA ILE A 175 15.34 -3.46 -1.72
C ILE A 175 16.85 -3.68 -1.69
#